data_c26235c37255225441e24857deafb3b0
#
_entry.id   c26235c37255225441e24857deafb3b0
#
_cell.length_a   1.000
_cell.length_b   1.000
_cell.length_c   1.000
_cell.angle_alpha   90.00
_cell.angle_beta   90.00
_cell.angle_gamma   90.00
#
_symmetry.space_group_name_H-M   'P 1'
#
loop_
_entity.id
_entity.type
_entity.pdbx_description
1 polymer ?
#
loop_
_entity_poly.entity_id
_entity_poly.type
_entity_poly.pdbx_seq_one_letter_code
_entity_poly.pdbx_strand_id
1 'polypeptide(L)'
;MAKATFAAGCFWGVEDAFRQIKGVTSTMVGYIGGHTQNPTYKEVCTDRTGHAEAVEVEFDPSQVSYKELLAVFFQSHDPTQLNRQGPDYGTQYRTAIFFHDPTQEAEAREAIAALDKSGIFKRPIVTQVVGAPEFYRAEEYHQKYFEKQGIRACHLP
;
A
#
# COMPACT_ATOMS: atom_id res chain seq x y z
N MET A 1 -13.52 2.29 -14.37
CA MET A 1 -12.36 2.53 -13.47
C MET A 1 -12.39 1.53 -12.33
N ALA A 2 -11.26 1.04 -11.94
CA ALA A 2 -11.14 0.09 -10.86
C ALA A 2 -10.34 0.70 -9.71
N LYS A 3 -10.46 0.13 -8.51
CA LYS A 3 -9.74 0.58 -7.32
C LYS A 3 -8.84 -0.53 -6.80
N ALA A 4 -7.67 -0.12 -6.29
CA ALA A 4 -6.75 -1.00 -5.58
C ALA A 4 -6.25 -0.25 -4.33
N THR A 5 -6.05 -0.95 -3.23
CA THR A 5 -5.60 -0.33 -1.98
C THR A 5 -4.44 -1.13 -1.41
N PHE A 6 -3.33 -0.44 -1.18
CA PHE A 6 -2.07 -1.05 -0.76
C PHE A 6 -1.45 -0.31 0.42
N ALA A 7 -0.87 -1.07 1.34
CA ALA A 7 -0.06 -0.53 2.43
C ALA A 7 1.34 -1.13 2.33
N ALA A 8 2.36 -0.30 2.23
CA ALA A 8 3.74 -0.73 1.99
C ALA A 8 4.75 0.19 2.69
N GLY A 9 4.46 0.60 3.92
CA GLY A 9 5.27 1.53 4.68
C GLY A 9 4.76 2.96 4.57
N CYS A 10 5.65 3.93 4.66
CA CYS A 10 5.25 5.34 4.60
C CYS A 10 4.51 5.64 3.29
N PHE A 11 3.28 6.13 3.41
CA PHE A 11 2.42 6.34 2.24
C PHE A 11 2.89 7.45 1.29
N TRP A 12 3.78 8.32 1.71
CA TRP A 12 4.34 9.33 0.80
C TRP A 12 5.10 8.69 -0.35
N GLY A 13 5.97 7.73 -0.04
CA GLY A 13 6.74 7.00 -1.05
C GLY A 13 5.90 6.05 -1.87
N VAL A 14 4.96 5.38 -1.20
CA VAL A 14 4.06 4.43 -1.88
C VAL A 14 3.19 5.17 -2.89
N GLU A 15 2.62 6.32 -2.51
CA GLU A 15 1.82 7.12 -3.44
C GLU A 15 2.66 7.55 -4.66
N ASP A 16 3.88 8.01 -4.41
CA ASP A 16 4.74 8.47 -5.50
C ASP A 16 5.06 7.35 -6.49
N ALA A 17 5.26 6.12 -5.99
CA ALA A 17 5.52 4.98 -6.84
C ALA A 17 4.32 4.65 -7.75
N PHE A 18 3.09 4.67 -7.20
CA PHE A 18 1.90 4.33 -7.97
C PHE A 18 1.44 5.45 -8.91
N ARG A 19 1.54 6.71 -8.50
CA ARG A 19 1.05 7.82 -9.34
C ARG A 19 1.81 7.96 -10.67
N GLN A 20 2.99 7.39 -10.77
CA GLN A 20 3.80 7.44 -11.99
C GLN A 20 3.49 6.35 -13.00
N ILE A 21 2.62 5.42 -12.64
CA ILE A 21 2.29 4.29 -13.52
C ILE A 21 1.26 4.74 -14.57
N LYS A 22 1.56 4.50 -15.86
CA LYS A 22 0.60 4.75 -16.91
C LYS A 22 -0.63 3.88 -16.70
N GLY A 23 -1.81 4.49 -16.73
CA GLY A 23 -3.08 3.82 -16.45
C GLY A 23 -3.61 4.08 -15.05
N VAL A 24 -2.77 4.56 -14.13
CA VAL A 24 -3.22 5.07 -12.83
C VAL A 24 -3.76 6.47 -13.04
N THR A 25 -5.04 6.66 -12.73
CA THR A 25 -5.75 7.93 -12.99
C THR A 25 -5.82 8.82 -11.78
N SER A 26 -5.80 8.25 -10.58
CA SER A 26 -5.72 9.05 -9.35
C SER A 26 -5.17 8.20 -8.20
N THR A 27 -4.61 8.90 -7.21
CA THR A 27 -4.12 8.28 -5.98
C THR A 27 -4.61 9.11 -4.79
N MET A 28 -4.83 8.43 -3.67
CA MET A 28 -5.22 9.08 -2.42
C MET A 28 -4.55 8.34 -1.28
N VAL A 29 -3.86 9.07 -0.41
CA VAL A 29 -3.28 8.45 0.79
C VAL A 29 -4.24 8.56 1.96
N GLY A 30 -4.19 7.58 2.85
CA GLY A 30 -5.10 7.53 3.97
C GLY A 30 -4.78 6.42 4.96
N TYR A 31 -5.76 6.11 5.81
CA TYR A 31 -5.65 5.16 6.91
C TYR A 31 -6.73 4.11 6.77
N ILE A 32 -6.38 2.86 6.99
CA ILE A 32 -7.30 1.74 6.78
C ILE A 32 -6.94 0.55 7.66
N GLY A 33 -7.94 -0.25 8.00
CA GLY A 33 -7.73 -1.53 8.68
C GLY A 33 -7.62 -1.47 10.18
N GLY A 34 -7.80 -0.30 10.79
CA GLY A 34 -7.78 -0.13 12.23
C GLY A 34 -9.17 -0.18 12.85
N HIS A 35 -9.24 0.20 14.12
CA HIS A 35 -10.48 0.11 14.91
C HIS A 35 -11.08 1.47 15.30
N THR A 36 -10.44 2.59 14.92
CA THR A 36 -10.93 3.93 15.21
C THR A 36 -11.56 4.56 13.98
N GLN A 37 -12.51 5.49 14.20
CA GLN A 37 -13.18 6.22 13.13
C GLN A 37 -12.51 7.58 12.94
N ASN A 38 -12.42 8.03 11.69
CA ASN A 38 -11.88 9.34 11.32
C ASN A 38 -10.55 9.65 12.02
N PRO A 39 -9.54 8.74 11.92
CA PRO A 39 -8.28 8.95 12.62
C PRO A 39 -7.50 10.13 12.04
N THR A 40 -6.69 10.77 12.89
CA THR A 40 -5.72 11.76 12.45
C THR A 40 -4.35 11.11 12.32
N TYR A 41 -3.45 11.76 11.58
CA TYR A 41 -2.06 11.30 11.46
C TYR A 41 -1.40 11.15 12.84
N LYS A 42 -1.62 12.13 13.71
CA LYS A 42 -1.07 12.11 15.06
C LYS A 42 -1.55 10.89 15.85
N GLU A 43 -2.85 10.54 15.72
CA GLU A 43 -3.40 9.36 16.38
C GLU A 43 -2.82 8.06 15.81
N VAL A 44 -2.71 7.97 14.49
CA VAL A 44 -2.13 6.79 13.82
C VAL A 44 -0.67 6.59 14.25
N CYS A 45 0.07 7.67 14.40
CA CYS A 45 1.48 7.61 14.84
C CYS A 45 1.66 7.09 16.26
N THR A 46 0.60 7.04 17.08
CA THR A 46 0.69 6.43 18.40
C THR A 46 0.75 4.90 18.34
N ASP A 47 0.49 4.32 17.18
CA ASP A 47 0.39 2.87 16.94
C ASP A 47 -0.73 2.21 17.76
N ARG A 48 -1.74 2.98 18.17
CA ARG A 48 -2.86 2.49 18.98
C ARG A 48 -4.17 2.38 18.21
N THR A 49 -4.25 2.96 17.01
CA THR A 49 -5.46 2.91 16.20
C THR A 49 -5.59 1.61 15.42
N GLY A 50 -4.49 0.89 15.19
CA GLY A 50 -4.45 -0.29 14.35
C GLY A 50 -4.52 0.02 12.86
N HIS A 51 -4.65 1.29 12.46
CA HIS A 51 -4.69 1.65 11.04
C HIS A 51 -3.31 1.55 10.40
N ALA A 52 -3.30 1.11 9.14
CA ALA A 52 -2.12 1.17 8.29
C ALA A 52 -2.18 2.44 7.44
N GLU A 53 -1.01 3.03 7.19
CA GLU A 53 -0.88 4.04 6.14
C GLU A 53 -0.99 3.35 4.80
N ALA A 54 -1.88 3.82 3.94
CA ALA A 54 -2.19 3.15 2.70
C ALA A 54 -2.46 4.13 1.57
N VAL A 55 -2.42 3.61 0.34
CA VAL A 55 -2.73 4.36 -0.86
C VAL A 55 -3.91 3.68 -1.55
N GLU A 56 -4.95 4.44 -1.84
CA GLU A 56 -6.04 4.01 -2.71
C GLU A 56 -5.74 4.51 -4.12
N VAL A 57 -5.71 3.57 -5.06
CA VAL A 57 -5.34 3.83 -6.45
C VAL A 57 -6.57 3.60 -7.32
N GLU A 58 -6.92 4.58 -8.15
CA GLU A 58 -7.88 4.36 -9.24
C GLU A 58 -7.09 4.14 -10.51
N PHE A 59 -7.47 3.12 -11.27
CA PHE A 59 -6.75 2.76 -12.47
C PHE A 59 -7.68 2.31 -13.58
N ASP A 60 -7.22 2.48 -14.83
CA ASP A 60 -7.91 2.02 -16.02
C ASP A 60 -7.43 0.60 -16.34
N PRO A 61 -8.28 -0.43 -16.19
CA PRO A 61 -7.86 -1.81 -16.43
C PRO A 61 -7.47 -2.09 -17.88
N SER A 62 -7.86 -1.23 -18.82
CA SER A 62 -7.43 -1.36 -20.21
C SER A 62 -6.00 -0.90 -20.45
N GLN A 63 -5.43 -0.14 -19.51
CA GLN A 63 -4.06 0.38 -19.63
C GLN A 63 -3.09 -0.28 -18.68
N VAL A 64 -3.55 -0.67 -17.49
CA VAL A 64 -2.73 -1.35 -16.49
C VAL A 64 -3.58 -2.37 -15.75
N SER A 65 -3.04 -3.56 -15.55
CA SER A 65 -3.76 -4.63 -14.84
C SER A 65 -3.51 -4.56 -13.34
N TYR A 66 -4.40 -5.18 -12.57
CA TYR A 66 -4.18 -5.33 -11.12
C TYR A 66 -2.89 -6.11 -10.84
N LYS A 67 -2.59 -7.13 -11.64
CA LYS A 67 -1.34 -7.90 -11.50
C LYS A 67 -0.10 -7.03 -11.68
N GLU A 68 -0.15 -6.07 -12.60
CA GLU A 68 0.95 -5.12 -12.79
C GLU A 68 1.10 -4.20 -11.58
N LEU A 69 -0.01 -3.77 -10.97
CA LEU A 69 0.01 -3.00 -9.73
C LEU A 69 0.59 -3.82 -8.58
N LEU A 70 0.25 -5.10 -8.49
CA LEU A 70 0.83 -6.00 -7.49
C LEU A 70 2.35 -6.11 -7.65
N ALA A 71 2.84 -6.19 -8.89
CA ALA A 71 4.27 -6.24 -9.16
C ALA A 71 4.97 -4.98 -8.63
N VAL A 72 4.40 -3.81 -8.88
CA VAL A 72 4.94 -2.54 -8.35
C VAL A 72 4.91 -2.56 -6.83
N PHE A 73 3.82 -3.02 -6.23
CA PHE A 73 3.69 -3.13 -4.78
C PHE A 73 4.84 -3.95 -4.18
N PHE A 74 5.08 -5.14 -4.71
CA PHE A 74 6.14 -6.02 -4.17
C PHE A 74 7.55 -5.54 -4.49
N GLN A 75 7.72 -4.70 -5.51
CA GLN A 75 9.02 -4.11 -5.84
C GLN A 75 9.32 -2.85 -5.03
N SER A 76 8.30 -2.20 -4.49
CA SER A 76 8.43 -0.90 -3.83
C SER A 76 8.82 -0.98 -2.36
N HIS A 77 8.83 -2.17 -1.77
CA HIS A 77 9.12 -2.34 -0.34
C HIS A 77 9.57 -3.77 -0.05
N ASP A 78 9.95 -4.01 1.19
CA ASP A 78 10.29 -5.36 1.66
C ASP A 78 9.06 -6.02 2.30
N PRO A 79 8.38 -6.93 1.62
CA PRO A 79 7.16 -7.55 2.14
C PRO A 79 7.41 -8.62 3.20
N THR A 80 8.65 -8.82 3.62
CA THR A 80 9.01 -9.79 4.65
C THR A 80 9.18 -9.17 6.03
N GLN A 81 9.04 -7.84 6.15
CA GLN A 81 9.17 -7.13 7.41
C GLN A 81 7.81 -7.02 8.11
N LEU A 82 7.69 -7.62 9.28
CA LEU A 82 6.44 -7.60 10.03
C LEU A 82 6.32 -6.30 10.82
N ASN A 83 5.22 -5.58 10.62
CA ASN A 83 4.88 -4.35 11.34
C ASN A 83 6.01 -3.31 11.32
N ARG A 84 6.73 -3.25 10.22
CA ARG A 84 7.77 -2.24 10.00
C ARG A 84 8.11 -2.18 8.52
N GLN A 85 8.77 -1.09 8.12
CA GLN A 85 9.38 -1.00 6.79
C GLN A 85 10.63 -0.15 6.90
N GLY A 86 11.80 -0.79 6.69
CA GLY A 86 13.08 -0.12 6.83
C GLY A 86 13.24 0.49 8.23
N PRO A 87 13.51 1.81 8.33
CA PRO A 87 13.66 2.48 9.62
C PRO A 87 12.35 2.78 10.33
N ASP A 88 11.22 2.60 9.66
CA ASP A 88 9.90 2.94 10.20
C ASP A 88 9.29 1.73 10.90
N TYR A 89 9.06 1.85 12.21
CA TYR A 89 8.51 0.76 13.03
C TYR A 89 7.08 1.09 13.46
N GLY A 90 6.23 0.07 13.51
CA GLY A 90 4.87 0.18 13.97
C GLY A 90 3.89 -0.50 13.00
N THR A 91 2.73 -0.90 13.51
CA THR A 91 1.69 -1.55 12.69
C THR A 91 1.18 -0.64 11.58
N GLN A 92 1.32 0.68 11.73
CA GLN A 92 0.95 1.64 10.70
C GLN A 92 1.80 1.51 9.43
N TYR A 93 2.97 0.93 9.53
CA TYR A 93 3.88 0.72 8.40
C TYR A 93 3.89 -0.72 7.88
N ARG A 94 2.91 -1.52 8.29
CA ARG A 94 2.84 -2.93 7.88
C ARG A 94 2.52 -3.08 6.40
N THR A 95 2.96 -4.20 5.84
CA THR A 95 2.66 -4.56 4.45
C THR A 95 1.29 -5.24 4.38
N ALA A 96 0.40 -4.72 3.54
CA ALA A 96 -0.95 -5.27 3.41
C ALA A 96 -1.55 -4.95 2.04
N ILE A 97 -2.40 -5.86 1.58
CA ILE A 97 -3.23 -5.69 0.39
C ILE A 97 -4.68 -5.74 0.86
N PHE A 98 -5.43 -4.68 0.57
CA PHE A 98 -6.84 -4.59 0.90
C PHE A 98 -7.65 -4.79 -0.38
N PHE A 99 -8.20 -5.98 -0.57
CA PHE A 99 -8.89 -6.31 -1.81
C PHE A 99 -10.32 -5.76 -1.82
N HIS A 100 -10.78 -5.37 -3.02
CA HIS A 100 -12.12 -4.82 -3.23
C HIS A 100 -13.08 -5.85 -3.83
N ASP A 101 -12.57 -6.97 -4.33
CA ASP A 101 -13.37 -8.04 -4.90
C ASP A 101 -12.63 -9.38 -4.82
N PRO A 102 -13.33 -10.51 -5.04
CA PRO A 102 -12.70 -11.83 -4.96
C PRO A 102 -11.59 -12.07 -5.98
N THR A 103 -11.64 -11.43 -7.13
CA THR A 103 -10.60 -11.56 -8.15
C THR A 103 -9.29 -10.96 -7.66
N GLN A 104 -9.37 -9.78 -7.02
CA GLN A 104 -8.19 -9.15 -6.42
C GLN A 104 -7.59 -10.04 -5.33
N GLU A 105 -8.44 -10.61 -4.48
CA GLU A 105 -7.97 -11.53 -3.44
C GLU A 105 -7.21 -12.71 -4.03
N ALA A 106 -7.78 -13.36 -5.03
CA ALA A 106 -7.16 -14.52 -5.68
C ALA A 106 -5.82 -14.14 -6.31
N GLU A 107 -5.77 -13.03 -7.02
CA GLU A 107 -4.53 -12.57 -7.68
C GLU A 107 -3.46 -12.19 -6.66
N ALA A 108 -3.85 -11.55 -5.55
CA ALA A 108 -2.91 -11.20 -4.49
C ALA A 108 -2.29 -12.43 -3.84
N ARG A 109 -3.11 -13.41 -3.48
CA ARG A 109 -2.64 -14.65 -2.86
C ARG A 109 -1.77 -15.46 -3.82
N GLU A 110 -2.12 -15.49 -5.09
CA GLU A 110 -1.33 -16.16 -6.13
C GLU A 110 0.04 -15.50 -6.29
N ALA A 111 0.09 -14.17 -6.29
CA ALA A 111 1.34 -13.42 -6.40
C ALA A 111 2.27 -13.72 -5.22
N ILE A 112 1.73 -13.76 -4.01
CA ILE A 112 2.51 -14.09 -2.80
C ILE A 112 3.06 -15.51 -2.89
N ALA A 113 2.22 -16.46 -3.27
CA ALA A 113 2.64 -17.85 -3.39
C ALA A 113 3.77 -18.02 -4.43
N ALA A 114 3.64 -17.33 -5.56
CA ALA A 114 4.65 -17.38 -6.61
C ALA A 114 5.98 -16.78 -6.16
N LEU A 115 5.94 -15.66 -5.45
CA LEU A 115 7.15 -15.00 -4.95
C LEU A 115 7.83 -15.82 -3.85
N ASP A 116 7.07 -16.39 -2.94
CA ASP A 116 7.63 -17.28 -1.90
C ASP A 116 8.30 -18.49 -2.53
N LYS A 117 7.66 -19.10 -3.53
CA LYS A 117 8.20 -20.25 -4.22
C LYS A 117 9.45 -19.91 -5.02
N SER A 118 9.55 -18.69 -5.55
CA SER A 118 10.68 -18.26 -6.38
C SER A 118 12.00 -18.15 -5.61
N GLY A 119 11.93 -17.96 -4.28
CA GLY A 119 13.11 -17.77 -3.45
C GLY A 119 13.78 -16.40 -3.60
N ILE A 120 13.12 -15.43 -4.25
CA ILE A 120 13.64 -14.06 -4.39
C ILE A 120 13.87 -13.43 -3.02
N PHE A 121 12.94 -13.63 -2.09
CA PHE A 121 13.09 -13.16 -0.72
C PHE A 121 13.64 -14.26 0.17
N LYS A 122 14.57 -13.91 1.06
CA LYS A 122 15.20 -14.90 1.97
C LYS A 122 14.28 -15.33 3.10
N ARG A 123 13.24 -14.53 3.39
CA ARG A 123 12.25 -14.80 4.44
C ARG A 123 10.86 -14.85 3.83
N PRO A 124 9.91 -15.51 4.50
CA PRO A 124 8.54 -15.55 3.99
C PRO A 124 7.91 -14.16 3.90
N ILE A 125 7.06 -13.98 2.90
CA ILE A 125 6.25 -12.76 2.77
C ILE A 125 5.22 -12.75 3.89
N VAL A 126 5.11 -11.61 4.60
CA VAL A 126 4.17 -11.42 5.70
C VAL A 126 3.04 -10.46 5.34
N THR A 127 2.90 -10.11 4.07
CA THR A 127 1.84 -9.22 3.60
C THR A 127 0.47 -9.78 3.95
N GLN A 128 -0.35 -8.97 4.63
CA GLN A 128 -1.74 -9.33 4.91
C GLN A 128 -2.57 -9.19 3.64
N VAL A 129 -3.52 -10.12 3.42
CA VAL A 129 -4.49 -10.02 2.32
C VAL A 129 -5.86 -10.06 2.97
N VAL A 130 -6.51 -8.91 3.07
CA VAL A 130 -7.79 -8.76 3.76
C VAL A 130 -8.75 -7.92 2.93
N GLY A 131 -10.05 -8.10 3.16
CA GLY A 131 -11.06 -7.28 2.50
C GLY A 131 -10.93 -5.82 2.94
N ALA A 132 -11.15 -4.90 2.00
CA ALA A 132 -11.01 -3.47 2.28
C ALA A 132 -12.15 -2.98 3.18
N PRO A 133 -11.86 -2.57 4.44
CA PRO A 133 -12.84 -1.85 5.24
C PRO A 133 -12.88 -0.38 4.81
N GLU A 134 -13.48 0.48 5.62
CA GLU A 134 -13.57 1.89 5.28
C GLU A 134 -12.17 2.51 5.21
N PHE A 135 -11.92 3.28 4.13
CA PHE A 135 -10.69 4.04 3.91
C PHE A 135 -10.92 5.47 4.39
N TYR A 136 -10.08 5.94 5.29
CA TYR A 136 -10.15 7.32 5.80
C TYR A 136 -9.07 8.15 5.13
N ARG A 137 -9.48 9.12 4.33
CA ARG A 137 -8.56 10.01 3.61
C ARG A 137 -7.68 10.75 4.62
N ALA A 138 -6.38 10.74 4.40
CA ALA A 138 -5.43 11.48 5.24
C ALA A 138 -5.54 12.99 4.96
N GLU A 139 -4.97 13.77 5.85
CA GLU A 139 -4.97 15.23 5.78
C GLU A 139 -4.40 15.70 4.44
N GLU A 140 -4.87 16.85 3.95
CA GLU A 140 -4.50 17.35 2.63
C GLU A 140 -2.99 17.51 2.46
N TYR A 141 -2.26 17.88 3.51
CA TYR A 141 -0.82 18.06 3.40
C TYR A 141 -0.06 16.76 3.13
N HIS A 142 -0.67 15.59 3.34
CA HIS A 142 -0.09 14.30 3.00
C HIS A 142 -0.33 13.91 1.54
N GLN A 143 -1.37 14.47 0.91
CA GLN A 143 -1.72 14.08 -0.45
C GLN A 143 -0.65 14.57 -1.44
N LYS A 144 -0.12 13.63 -2.24
CA LYS A 144 0.92 13.91 -3.25
C LYS A 144 2.12 14.65 -2.66
N TYR A 145 2.54 14.20 -1.49
CA TYR A 145 3.57 14.89 -0.70
C TYR A 145 4.87 15.07 -1.48
N PHE A 146 5.39 14.02 -2.09
CA PHE A 146 6.64 14.12 -2.83
C PHE A 146 6.52 14.95 -4.11
N GLU A 147 5.36 14.89 -4.77
CA GLU A 147 5.11 15.76 -5.92
C GLU A 147 5.14 17.23 -5.52
N LYS A 148 4.47 17.58 -4.42
CA LYS A 148 4.44 18.96 -3.90
C LYS A 148 5.82 19.45 -3.47
N GLN A 149 6.68 18.55 -2.99
CA GLN A 149 8.03 18.89 -2.57
C GLN A 149 9.04 18.86 -3.71
N GLY A 150 8.62 18.49 -4.92
CA GLY A 150 9.52 18.32 -6.05
C GLY A 150 10.49 17.17 -5.89
N ILE A 151 10.17 16.20 -5.04
CA ILE A 151 11.02 15.05 -4.75
C ILE A 151 10.46 13.83 -5.46
N ARG A 152 11.36 12.99 -5.99
CA ARG A 152 11.00 11.70 -6.55
C ARG A 152 11.36 10.63 -5.52
N ALA A 153 10.40 9.80 -5.14
CA ALA A 153 10.65 8.77 -4.16
C ALA A 153 11.56 7.68 -4.71
N CYS A 154 12.54 7.29 -3.90
CA CYS A 154 13.26 6.04 -4.07
C CYS A 154 12.76 5.10 -2.99
N HIS A 155 11.52 4.64 -3.15
CA HIS A 155 10.90 3.73 -2.19
C HIS A 155 11.21 2.30 -2.60
N LEU A 156 12.49 1.96 -2.53
CA LEU A 156 12.99 0.64 -2.93
C LEU A 156 13.42 -0.15 -1.71
N PRO A 157 13.28 -1.48 -1.80
CA PRO A 157 13.76 -2.38 -0.76
C PRO A 157 15.26 -2.27 -0.57
#